data_29de82c3d73cf6f732eed72eb146e836
#
_entry.id   29de82c3d73cf6f732eed72eb146e836
#
_cell.length_a   1.000
_cell.length_b   1.000
_cell.length_c   1.000
_cell.angle_alpha   90.00
_cell.angle_beta   90.00
_cell.angle_gamma   90.00
#
_symmetry.space_group_name_H-M   'P 1'
#
loop_
_entity.id
_entity.type
_entity.pdbx_description
1 polymer ?
#
loop_
_entity_poly.entity_id
_entity_poly.type
_entity_poly.pdbx_seq_one_letter_code
_entity_poly.pdbx_strand_id
1 'polypeptide(L)'
;SNHRDIMLDASLLQNKLFDGGFPTTQITFGANLMTSQLVIDIGRSNKMFRVERGGTPREFYMSSIHVSDYIRYMITEHKESVWIAQRNGRTKDGNDATDQGVIKMFGISSRGDKISALADLNIVPVSISYEWEPCDILKALELYQSRHGKYVKKPGEDLSSVLTGIRQQKGRVHISLGKPVMREDLEPFDSLTNIEFNKAVSALIDRSILSRYHLSPNNFIANDLRFGKNRYSRMYTVEEKNLFLNRLARLDGYDVEEPDILKDIFLGIYSNPVDNCKHFQDMGGYCRQ
;
A
#
# COMPACT_ATOMS: atom_id res chain seq x y z
N SER A 1 4.01 4.26 -3.00
CA SER A 1 2.53 4.19 -2.97
C SER A 1 2.05 3.42 -1.75
N ASN A 2 0.76 3.59 -1.37
CA ASN A 2 0.14 2.59 -0.52
C ASN A 2 0.21 1.21 -1.21
N HIS A 3 0.05 0.12 -0.45
CA HIS A 3 0.30 -1.23 -0.95
C HIS A 3 -0.88 -2.15 -0.66
N ARG A 4 -1.69 -2.42 -1.68
CA ARG A 4 -2.92 -3.20 -1.59
C ARG A 4 -2.81 -4.59 -2.23
N ASP A 5 -2.07 -4.71 -3.33
CA ASP A 5 -1.84 -5.97 -4.05
C ASP A 5 -0.34 -6.22 -4.29
N ILE A 6 0.07 -7.50 -4.28
CA ILE A 6 1.48 -7.88 -4.44
C ILE A 6 2.01 -7.50 -5.82
N MET A 7 1.21 -7.72 -6.87
CA MET A 7 1.63 -7.55 -8.26
C MET A 7 0.96 -6.37 -8.94
N LEU A 8 -0.33 -6.14 -8.65
CA LEU A 8 -1.13 -5.23 -9.47
C LEU A 8 -0.86 -3.76 -9.19
N ASP A 9 -0.49 -3.37 -7.98
CA ASP A 9 -0.24 -1.96 -7.66
C ASP A 9 0.81 -1.36 -8.59
N ALA A 10 1.98 -2.00 -8.67
CA ALA A 10 3.04 -1.57 -9.57
C ALA A 10 2.65 -1.76 -11.04
N SER A 11 2.12 -2.95 -11.40
CA SER A 11 1.85 -3.29 -12.80
C SER A 11 0.80 -2.38 -13.44
N LEU A 12 -0.26 -2.01 -12.72
CA LEU A 12 -1.27 -1.08 -13.21
C LEU A 12 -0.71 0.33 -13.40
N LEU A 13 0.18 0.78 -12.50
CA LEU A 13 0.87 2.04 -12.67
C LEU A 13 1.77 2.02 -13.92
N GLN A 14 2.57 0.94 -14.12
CA GLN A 14 3.41 0.80 -15.31
C GLN A 14 2.59 0.86 -16.60
N ASN A 15 1.46 0.12 -16.61
CA ASN A 15 0.58 0.14 -17.78
C ASN A 15 0.05 1.56 -18.08
N LYS A 16 -0.35 2.30 -17.05
CA LYS A 16 -0.84 3.69 -17.24
C LYS A 16 0.26 4.66 -17.65
N LEU A 17 1.47 4.50 -17.16
CA LEU A 17 2.61 5.27 -17.62
C LEU A 17 2.91 4.98 -19.11
N PHE A 18 2.94 3.70 -19.48
CA PHE A 18 3.17 3.26 -20.86
C PHE A 18 2.08 3.76 -21.81
N ASP A 19 0.79 3.59 -21.47
CA ASP A 19 -0.35 4.09 -22.24
C ASP A 19 -0.28 5.61 -22.44
N GLY A 20 0.23 6.33 -21.44
CA GLY A 20 0.42 7.79 -21.48
C GLY A 20 1.67 8.26 -22.21
N GLY A 21 2.49 7.34 -22.77
CA GLY A 21 3.75 7.66 -23.44
C GLY A 21 4.89 8.05 -22.47
N PHE A 22 4.76 7.73 -21.18
CA PHE A 22 5.79 7.99 -20.19
C PHE A 22 6.70 6.79 -19.97
N PRO A 23 7.98 7.00 -19.59
CA PRO A 23 8.86 5.92 -19.18
C PRO A 23 8.27 5.14 -17.98
N THR A 24 8.38 3.81 -18.04
CA THR A 24 8.05 2.94 -16.90
C THR A 24 9.12 3.05 -15.82
N THR A 25 8.73 2.75 -14.57
CA THR A 25 9.65 2.82 -13.42
C THR A 25 10.40 1.51 -13.20
N GLN A 26 11.52 1.57 -12.50
CA GLN A 26 12.06 0.42 -11.78
C GLN A 26 11.06 0.02 -10.67
N ILE A 27 10.99 -1.28 -10.31
CA ILE A 27 10.03 -1.78 -9.34
C ILE A 27 10.76 -2.56 -8.24
N THR A 28 10.52 -2.22 -6.97
CA THR A 28 11.01 -3.03 -5.85
C THR A 28 10.24 -4.34 -5.73
N PHE A 29 10.94 -5.46 -5.62
CA PHE A 29 10.34 -6.78 -5.53
C PHE A 29 10.97 -7.60 -4.41
N GLY A 30 10.13 -8.17 -3.52
CA GLY A 30 10.61 -8.94 -2.37
C GLY A 30 11.30 -10.23 -2.80
N ALA A 31 12.47 -10.52 -2.24
CA ALA A 31 13.26 -11.72 -2.53
C ALA A 31 12.47 -13.03 -2.32
N ASN A 32 11.56 -13.06 -1.35
CA ASN A 32 10.69 -14.20 -1.06
C ASN A 32 9.73 -14.57 -2.20
N LEU A 33 9.51 -13.68 -3.15
CA LEU A 33 8.62 -13.91 -4.31
C LEU A 33 9.39 -14.43 -5.54
N MET A 34 10.72 -14.39 -5.53
CA MET A 34 11.59 -14.88 -6.60
C MET A 34 11.81 -16.40 -6.47
N THR A 35 10.75 -17.18 -6.64
CA THR A 35 10.73 -18.63 -6.34
C THR A 35 11.15 -19.53 -7.48
N SER A 36 11.22 -19.02 -8.72
CA SER A 36 11.60 -19.79 -9.91
C SER A 36 12.32 -18.92 -10.93
N GLN A 37 13.07 -19.54 -11.84
CA GLN A 37 13.77 -18.82 -12.92
C GLN A 37 12.78 -18.03 -13.79
N LEU A 38 11.61 -18.58 -14.10
CA LEU A 38 10.57 -17.89 -14.87
C LEU A 38 10.12 -16.59 -14.19
N VAL A 39 9.88 -16.62 -12.86
CA VAL A 39 9.50 -15.43 -12.09
C VAL A 39 10.62 -14.38 -12.10
N ILE A 40 11.87 -14.82 -12.00
CA ILE A 40 13.04 -13.93 -12.07
C ILE A 40 13.13 -13.27 -13.45
N ASP A 41 12.96 -14.02 -14.53
CA ASP A 41 13.07 -13.52 -15.91
C ASP A 41 11.92 -12.54 -16.24
N ILE A 42 10.69 -12.86 -15.80
CA ILE A 42 9.54 -11.93 -15.90
C ILE A 42 9.83 -10.66 -15.08
N GLY A 43 10.35 -10.80 -13.87
CA GLY A 43 10.71 -9.67 -13.02
C GLY A 43 11.74 -8.75 -13.70
N ARG A 44 12.83 -9.32 -14.20
CA ARG A 44 13.88 -8.57 -14.92
C ARG A 44 13.36 -7.86 -16.17
N SER A 45 12.51 -8.53 -16.96
CA SER A 45 11.87 -7.94 -18.14
C SER A 45 10.96 -6.76 -17.82
N ASN A 46 10.45 -6.70 -16.58
CA ASN A 46 9.62 -5.62 -16.06
C ASN A 46 10.39 -4.64 -15.16
N LYS A 47 11.71 -4.54 -15.28
CA LYS A 47 12.57 -3.65 -14.49
C LYS A 47 12.46 -3.88 -12.98
N MET A 48 12.13 -5.10 -12.53
CA MET A 48 12.07 -5.42 -11.10
C MET A 48 13.45 -5.70 -10.54
N PHE A 49 13.74 -5.12 -9.38
CA PHE A 49 14.95 -5.41 -8.64
C PHE A 49 14.64 -5.95 -7.24
N ARG A 50 15.54 -6.78 -6.75
CA ARG A 50 15.36 -7.58 -5.54
C ARG A 50 15.59 -6.74 -4.28
N VAL A 51 14.67 -6.90 -3.31
CA VAL A 51 14.82 -6.35 -1.95
C VAL A 51 14.78 -7.50 -0.95
N GLU A 52 15.83 -7.63 -0.14
CA GLU A 52 15.89 -8.62 0.93
C GLU A 52 14.95 -8.23 2.09
N ARG A 53 14.28 -9.24 2.64
CA ARG A 53 13.30 -9.03 3.72
C ARG A 53 13.59 -9.86 4.98
N GLY A 54 14.74 -10.51 5.06
CA GLY A 54 15.09 -11.41 6.15
C GLY A 54 16.59 -11.37 6.45
N GLY A 55 17.02 -12.27 7.32
CA GLY A 55 18.39 -12.38 7.76
C GLY A 55 18.62 -11.77 9.15
N THR A 56 19.89 -11.70 9.56
CA THR A 56 20.31 -11.03 10.80
C THR A 56 20.07 -9.51 10.71
N PRO A 57 19.99 -8.79 11.83
CA PRO A 57 19.91 -7.33 11.83
C PRO A 57 21.01 -6.64 11.02
N ARG A 58 22.23 -7.22 11.02
CA ARG A 58 23.36 -6.71 10.24
C ARG A 58 23.16 -6.90 8.74
N GLU A 59 22.73 -8.08 8.31
CA GLU A 59 22.46 -8.38 6.90
C GLU A 59 21.33 -7.50 6.37
N PHE A 60 20.26 -7.34 7.15
CA PHE A 60 19.16 -6.45 6.79
C PHE A 60 19.60 -4.99 6.66
N TYR A 61 20.46 -4.52 7.57
CA TYR A 61 21.03 -3.16 7.50
C TYR A 61 21.89 -2.97 6.26
N MET A 62 22.80 -3.90 5.97
CA MET A 62 23.65 -3.86 4.77
C MET A 62 22.83 -3.90 3.48
N SER A 63 21.80 -4.74 3.43
CA SER A 63 20.87 -4.79 2.30
C SER A 63 20.11 -3.46 2.14
N SER A 64 19.70 -2.82 3.25
CA SER A 64 19.03 -1.52 3.21
C SER A 64 19.93 -0.42 2.65
N ILE A 65 21.24 -0.42 2.99
CA ILE A 65 22.20 0.50 2.40
C ILE A 65 22.30 0.26 0.89
N HIS A 66 22.47 -0.99 0.47
CA HIS A 66 22.60 -1.34 -0.94
C HIS A 66 21.37 -0.94 -1.77
N VAL A 67 20.17 -1.17 -1.24
CA VAL A 67 18.90 -0.76 -1.88
C VAL A 67 18.82 0.77 -1.96
N SER A 68 19.22 1.47 -0.89
CA SER A 68 19.23 2.94 -0.85
C SER A 68 20.20 3.52 -1.89
N ASP A 69 21.43 2.97 -1.96
CA ASP A 69 22.43 3.37 -2.96
C ASP A 69 21.91 3.17 -4.39
N TYR A 70 21.31 2.00 -4.66
CA TYR A 70 20.75 1.71 -5.98
C TYR A 70 19.62 2.66 -6.35
N ILE A 71 18.66 2.90 -5.45
CA ILE A 71 17.54 3.84 -5.69
C ILE A 71 18.10 5.24 -6.00
N ARG A 72 19.02 5.73 -5.18
CA ARG A 72 19.64 7.05 -5.38
C ARG A 72 20.36 7.13 -6.72
N TYR A 73 21.20 6.14 -7.04
CA TYR A 73 21.91 6.05 -8.31
C TYR A 73 20.95 6.07 -9.52
N MET A 74 19.85 5.29 -9.46
CA MET A 74 18.86 5.28 -10.54
C MET A 74 18.20 6.64 -10.73
N ILE A 75 17.86 7.34 -9.64
CA ILE A 75 17.17 8.63 -9.69
C ILE A 75 18.14 9.76 -10.08
N THR A 76 19.31 9.85 -9.41
CA THR A 76 20.20 11.02 -9.55
C THR A 76 21.10 10.93 -10.77
N GLU A 77 21.57 9.72 -11.17
CA GLU A 77 22.50 9.53 -12.28
C GLU A 77 21.78 9.06 -13.55
N HIS A 78 20.96 8.00 -13.45
CA HIS A 78 20.26 7.44 -14.62
C HIS A 78 18.98 8.20 -15.01
N LYS A 79 18.46 9.07 -14.11
CA LYS A 79 17.21 9.80 -14.31
C LYS A 79 16.00 8.88 -14.52
N GLU A 80 16.07 7.67 -13.95
CA GLU A 80 14.95 6.72 -13.96
C GLU A 80 14.15 6.81 -12.65
N SER A 81 12.82 6.66 -12.77
CA SER A 81 11.93 6.61 -11.62
C SER A 81 11.94 5.23 -10.99
N VAL A 82 11.74 5.17 -9.68
CA VAL A 82 11.65 3.92 -8.90
C VAL A 82 10.31 3.87 -8.17
N TRP A 83 9.56 2.80 -8.36
CA TRP A 83 8.36 2.52 -7.57
C TRP A 83 8.71 1.70 -6.33
N ILE A 84 8.19 2.13 -5.19
CA ILE A 84 8.33 1.44 -3.91
C ILE A 84 7.01 1.47 -3.13
N ALA A 85 6.70 0.36 -2.46
CA ALA A 85 5.61 0.31 -1.49
C ALA A 85 5.96 1.10 -0.22
N GLN A 86 4.99 1.81 0.34
CA GLN A 86 5.18 2.62 1.56
C GLN A 86 5.50 1.81 2.82
N ARG A 87 5.34 0.50 2.78
CA ARG A 87 5.56 -0.40 3.92
C ARG A 87 5.97 -1.81 3.47
N ASN A 88 6.51 -2.56 4.42
CA ASN A 88 6.74 -3.98 4.22
C ASN A 88 5.40 -4.74 4.28
N GLY A 89 5.09 -5.45 3.19
CA GLY A 89 3.83 -6.19 3.04
C GLY A 89 2.61 -5.31 2.74
N ARG A 90 1.53 -5.95 2.30
CA ARG A 90 0.28 -5.29 1.92
C ARG A 90 -0.47 -4.76 3.14
N THR A 91 -1.18 -3.65 2.97
CA THR A 91 -2.24 -3.25 3.89
C THR A 91 -3.37 -4.29 3.81
N LYS A 92 -3.78 -4.81 4.97
CA LYS A 92 -4.80 -5.86 5.06
C LYS A 92 -6.10 -5.38 5.67
N ASP A 93 -6.00 -4.42 6.58
CA ASP A 93 -7.09 -3.87 7.38
C ASP A 93 -7.68 -2.56 6.81
N GLY A 94 -7.20 -2.10 5.66
CA GLY A 94 -7.63 -0.83 5.09
C GLY A 94 -6.95 0.41 5.67
N ASN A 95 -6.06 0.26 6.67
CA ASN A 95 -5.31 1.37 7.27
C ASN A 95 -3.94 1.51 6.58
N ASP A 96 -3.86 2.43 5.65
CA ASP A 96 -2.60 2.75 4.99
C ASP A 96 -1.74 3.63 5.90
N ALA A 97 -0.50 3.22 6.10
CA ALA A 97 0.48 3.97 6.87
C ALA A 97 1.89 3.73 6.32
N THR A 98 2.65 4.82 6.19
CA THR A 98 4.04 4.77 5.73
C THR A 98 4.94 4.28 6.86
N ASP A 99 5.71 3.22 6.59
CA ASP A 99 6.71 2.71 7.51
C ASP A 99 7.91 3.67 7.58
N GLN A 100 8.23 4.13 8.79
CA GLN A 100 9.39 5.00 9.03
C GLN A 100 10.71 4.37 8.59
N GLY A 101 10.77 3.02 8.54
CA GLY A 101 11.92 2.28 8.00
C GLY A 101 12.17 2.56 6.52
N VAL A 102 11.11 2.81 5.73
CA VAL A 102 11.24 3.21 4.32
C VAL A 102 11.85 4.61 4.22
N ILE A 103 11.42 5.56 5.03
CA ILE A 103 11.98 6.91 5.05
C ILE A 103 13.45 6.89 5.49
N LYS A 104 13.75 6.11 6.55
CA LYS A 104 15.13 5.90 6.99
C LYS A 104 15.99 5.30 5.88
N MET A 105 15.47 4.30 5.16
CA MET A 105 16.19 3.67 4.06
C MET A 105 16.51 4.68 2.94
N PHE A 106 15.59 5.57 2.59
CA PHE A 106 15.83 6.59 1.56
C PHE A 106 17.00 7.54 1.92
N GLY A 107 17.20 7.82 3.20
CA GLY A 107 18.25 8.72 3.67
C GLY A 107 19.61 8.05 3.93
N ILE A 108 19.65 6.70 4.08
CA ILE A 108 20.83 6.01 4.68
C ILE A 108 22.09 6.08 3.82
N SER A 109 21.97 6.17 2.51
CA SER A 109 23.08 6.27 1.56
C SER A 109 23.45 7.71 1.20
N SER A 110 22.68 8.70 1.68
CA SER A 110 22.97 10.10 1.38
C SER A 110 24.24 10.58 2.09
N ARG A 111 25.05 11.39 1.41
CA ARG A 111 26.19 12.11 1.98
C ARG A 111 25.81 13.51 2.46
N GLY A 112 24.60 13.99 2.15
CA GLY A 112 24.06 15.28 2.56
C GLY A 112 23.37 15.23 3.92
N ASP A 113 22.80 16.38 4.30
CA ASP A 113 21.88 16.46 5.43
C ASP A 113 20.59 15.69 5.16
N LYS A 114 19.75 15.52 6.19
CA LYS A 114 18.49 14.74 6.10
C LYS A 114 17.46 15.34 5.15
N ILE A 115 17.47 16.68 4.95
CA ILE A 115 16.57 17.37 4.01
C ILE A 115 17.00 17.05 2.58
N SER A 116 18.27 17.31 2.24
CA SER A 116 18.85 17.00 0.92
C SER A 116 18.72 15.51 0.59
N ALA A 117 18.91 14.64 1.59
CA ALA A 117 18.77 13.19 1.44
C ALA A 117 17.44 12.74 0.84
N LEU A 118 16.35 13.41 1.19
CA LEU A 118 15.02 13.09 0.69
C LEU A 118 14.59 13.97 -0.48
N ALA A 119 14.93 15.27 -0.46
CA ALA A 119 14.59 16.21 -1.53
C ALA A 119 15.18 15.77 -2.89
N ASP A 120 16.42 15.25 -2.91
CA ASP A 120 17.07 14.78 -4.13
C ASP A 120 16.37 13.59 -4.79
N LEU A 121 15.54 12.86 -4.05
CA LEU A 121 14.79 11.70 -4.56
C LEU A 121 13.48 12.07 -5.24
N ASN A 122 13.01 13.31 -5.17
CA ASN A 122 11.74 13.76 -5.76
C ASN A 122 10.57 12.80 -5.44
N ILE A 123 10.35 12.51 -4.16
CA ILE A 123 9.37 11.52 -3.72
C ILE A 123 7.96 11.96 -4.12
N VAL A 124 7.29 11.17 -4.96
CA VAL A 124 5.90 11.38 -5.37
C VAL A 124 5.00 10.38 -4.66
N PRO A 125 4.16 10.81 -3.69
CA PRO A 125 3.18 9.92 -3.08
C PRO A 125 2.15 9.46 -4.12
N VAL A 126 1.87 8.17 -4.17
CA VAL A 126 0.88 7.58 -5.09
C VAL A 126 -0.19 6.90 -4.28
N SER A 127 -1.44 7.27 -4.51
CA SER A 127 -2.62 6.62 -3.92
C SER A 127 -3.21 5.64 -4.92
N ILE A 128 -3.42 4.39 -4.48
CA ILE A 128 -4.16 3.39 -5.25
C ILE A 128 -5.33 2.88 -4.44
N SER A 129 -6.51 2.83 -5.05
CA SER A 129 -7.73 2.31 -4.46
C SER A 129 -8.45 1.37 -5.42
N TYR A 130 -9.06 0.34 -4.86
CA TYR A 130 -9.78 -0.69 -5.57
C TYR A 130 -11.25 -0.68 -5.12
N GLU A 131 -12.19 -0.78 -6.05
CA GLU A 131 -13.61 -0.94 -5.71
C GLU A 131 -13.84 -2.26 -4.96
N TRP A 132 -13.21 -3.34 -5.42
CA TRP A 132 -13.10 -4.61 -4.71
C TRP A 132 -11.66 -4.83 -4.26
N GLU A 133 -11.46 -4.79 -2.95
CA GLU A 133 -10.13 -4.95 -2.35
C GLU A 133 -9.49 -6.28 -2.77
N PRO A 134 -8.26 -6.27 -3.33
CA PRO A 134 -7.59 -7.50 -3.72
C PRO A 134 -7.40 -8.46 -2.55
N CYS A 135 -7.76 -9.73 -2.74
CA CYS A 135 -7.64 -10.78 -1.72
C CYS A 135 -8.39 -10.47 -0.41
N ASP A 136 -9.49 -9.74 -0.46
CA ASP A 136 -10.26 -9.29 0.72
C ASP A 136 -10.58 -10.43 1.70
N ILE A 137 -11.11 -11.55 1.21
CA ILE A 137 -11.43 -12.72 2.04
C ILE A 137 -10.16 -13.31 2.67
N LEU A 138 -9.07 -13.47 1.87
CA LEU A 138 -7.80 -13.99 2.39
C LEU A 138 -7.18 -13.04 3.43
N LYS A 139 -7.30 -11.73 3.22
CA LYS A 139 -6.87 -10.71 4.18
C LYS A 139 -7.67 -10.79 5.48
N ALA A 140 -9.00 -10.93 5.38
CA ALA A 140 -9.85 -11.06 6.55
C ALA A 140 -9.51 -12.32 7.37
N LEU A 141 -9.30 -13.45 6.72
CA LEU A 141 -8.89 -14.70 7.37
C LEU A 141 -7.52 -14.60 8.03
N GLU A 142 -6.53 -13.98 7.37
CA GLU A 142 -5.20 -13.76 7.95
C GLU A 142 -5.27 -12.84 9.18
N LEU A 143 -6.05 -11.76 9.12
CA LEU A 143 -6.27 -10.87 10.26
C LEU A 143 -7.00 -11.57 11.41
N TYR A 144 -8.02 -12.37 11.10
CA TYR A 144 -8.74 -13.17 12.08
C TYR A 144 -7.79 -14.12 12.83
N GLN A 145 -6.99 -14.88 12.11
CA GLN A 145 -6.02 -15.82 12.70
C GLN A 145 -4.92 -15.09 13.49
N SER A 146 -4.51 -13.89 13.03
CA SER A 146 -3.49 -13.07 13.70
C SER A 146 -3.91 -12.56 15.09
N ARG A 147 -5.20 -12.63 15.45
CA ARG A 147 -5.71 -12.24 16.79
C ARG A 147 -5.24 -13.19 17.88
N HIS A 148 -4.99 -14.46 17.57
CA HIS A 148 -4.60 -15.51 18.51
C HIS A 148 -3.08 -15.75 18.55
N GLY A 149 -2.30 -14.97 17.79
CA GLY A 149 -0.86 -15.07 17.74
C GLY A 149 -0.26 -14.63 16.41
N LYS A 150 1.06 -14.71 16.30
CA LYS A 150 1.75 -14.35 15.05
C LYS A 150 1.35 -15.32 13.93
N TYR A 151 0.74 -14.77 12.89
CA TYR A 151 0.42 -15.55 11.70
C TYR A 151 1.67 -16.08 11.02
N VAL A 152 1.70 -17.38 10.77
CA VAL A 152 2.79 -18.04 10.04
C VAL A 152 2.26 -18.50 8.69
N LYS A 153 2.78 -17.91 7.63
CA LYS A 153 2.39 -18.26 6.26
C LYS A 153 2.74 -19.70 5.93
N LYS A 154 1.82 -20.37 5.26
CA LYS A 154 2.04 -21.70 4.70
C LYS A 154 2.91 -21.63 3.44
N PRO A 155 3.66 -22.71 3.11
CA PRO A 155 4.37 -22.78 1.84
C PRO A 155 3.42 -22.55 0.65
N GLY A 156 3.81 -21.70 -0.30
CA GLY A 156 3.01 -21.39 -1.48
C GLY A 156 1.88 -20.37 -1.28
N GLU A 157 1.65 -19.86 -0.07
CA GLU A 157 0.57 -18.92 0.22
C GLU A 157 0.74 -17.58 -0.51
N ASP A 158 1.97 -17.06 -0.63
CA ASP A 158 2.24 -15.84 -1.39
C ASP A 158 1.86 -16.01 -2.87
N LEU A 159 2.19 -17.16 -3.47
CA LEU A 159 1.82 -17.47 -4.86
C LEU A 159 0.30 -17.59 -5.00
N SER A 160 -0.37 -18.29 -4.08
CA SER A 160 -1.84 -18.37 -4.05
C SER A 160 -2.48 -16.99 -3.93
N SER A 161 -1.94 -16.11 -3.09
CA SER A 161 -2.39 -14.72 -2.97
C SER A 161 -2.19 -13.92 -4.26
N VAL A 162 -1.05 -14.08 -4.95
CA VAL A 162 -0.79 -13.45 -6.25
C VAL A 162 -1.82 -13.91 -7.28
N LEU A 163 -2.04 -15.22 -7.42
CA LEU A 163 -3.01 -15.77 -8.37
C LEU A 163 -4.44 -15.34 -8.06
N THR A 164 -4.82 -15.31 -6.77
CA THR A 164 -6.12 -14.82 -6.33
C THR A 164 -6.28 -13.33 -6.65
N GLY A 165 -5.26 -12.54 -6.34
CA GLY A 165 -5.22 -11.12 -6.66
C GLY A 165 -5.40 -10.87 -8.16
N ILE A 166 -4.73 -11.61 -9.04
CA ILE A 166 -4.84 -11.46 -10.50
C ILE A 166 -6.26 -11.86 -10.99
N ARG A 167 -6.80 -12.98 -10.51
CA ARG A 167 -8.07 -13.55 -10.99
C ARG A 167 -9.31 -12.84 -10.46
N GLN A 168 -9.25 -12.32 -9.23
CA GLN A 168 -10.37 -11.67 -8.59
C GLN A 168 -10.79 -10.41 -9.36
N GLN A 169 -12.09 -10.20 -9.54
CA GLN A 169 -12.64 -8.96 -10.06
C GLN A 169 -12.30 -7.80 -9.11
N LYS A 170 -11.83 -6.67 -9.63
CA LYS A 170 -11.47 -5.45 -8.89
C LYS A 170 -12.47 -4.33 -9.06
N GLY A 171 -13.37 -4.44 -10.04
CA GLY A 171 -14.20 -3.30 -10.43
C GLY A 171 -13.34 -2.14 -10.93
N ARG A 172 -13.69 -0.94 -10.51
CA ARG A 172 -12.91 0.27 -10.82
C ARG A 172 -11.65 0.34 -9.97
N VAL A 173 -10.53 0.68 -10.60
CA VAL A 173 -9.26 0.94 -9.92
C VAL A 173 -8.87 2.38 -10.18
N HIS A 174 -8.57 3.10 -9.11
CA HIS A 174 -8.16 4.50 -9.19
C HIS A 174 -6.72 4.67 -8.74
N ILE A 175 -5.90 5.32 -9.57
CA ILE A 175 -4.51 5.69 -9.25
C ILE A 175 -4.41 7.21 -9.31
N SER A 176 -3.90 7.82 -8.26
CA SER A 176 -3.70 9.26 -8.18
C SER A 176 -2.28 9.59 -7.74
N LEU A 177 -1.63 10.44 -8.52
CA LEU A 177 -0.29 10.94 -8.20
C LEU A 177 -0.41 12.19 -7.33
N GLY A 178 0.35 12.23 -6.23
CA GLY A 178 0.49 13.40 -5.38
C GLY A 178 1.42 14.44 -5.97
N LYS A 179 1.54 15.58 -5.28
CA LYS A 179 2.62 16.52 -5.56
C LYS A 179 3.93 15.91 -5.08
N PRO A 180 5.05 16.13 -5.77
CA PRO A 180 6.38 15.76 -5.24
C PRO A 180 6.60 16.39 -3.87
N VAL A 181 7.26 15.68 -2.98
CA VAL A 181 7.74 16.21 -1.71
C VAL A 181 8.97 17.07 -2.00
N MET A 182 8.79 18.37 -1.86
CA MET A 182 9.83 19.36 -2.14
C MET A 182 10.67 19.66 -0.89
N ARG A 183 11.79 20.32 -1.06
CA ARG A 183 12.66 20.78 0.05
C ARG A 183 11.87 21.61 1.06
N GLU A 184 11.04 22.54 0.58
CA GLU A 184 10.23 23.45 1.39
C GLU A 184 9.22 22.71 2.29
N ASP A 185 8.75 21.51 1.87
CA ASP A 185 7.88 20.67 2.68
C ASP A 185 8.64 19.98 3.82
N LEU A 186 9.96 19.82 3.71
CA LEU A 186 10.82 19.12 4.66
C LEU A 186 11.51 20.10 5.65
N GLU A 187 11.80 21.33 5.25
CA GLU A 187 12.47 22.35 6.06
C GLU A 187 11.82 22.59 7.43
N PRO A 188 10.48 22.58 7.58
CA PRO A 188 9.84 22.73 8.89
C PRO A 188 10.23 21.61 9.89
N PHE A 189 10.77 20.50 9.41
CA PHE A 189 11.15 19.35 10.23
C PHE A 189 12.67 19.30 10.53
N ASP A 190 13.43 20.30 10.10
CA ASP A 190 14.90 20.28 10.20
C ASP A 190 15.41 20.22 11.65
N SER A 191 14.75 20.91 12.56
CA SER A 191 15.13 20.91 13.99
C SER A 191 14.78 19.62 14.74
N LEU A 192 13.98 18.73 14.15
CA LEU A 192 13.56 17.47 14.78
C LEU A 192 14.70 16.47 14.85
N THR A 193 14.67 15.57 15.83
CA THR A 193 15.54 14.39 15.85
C THR A 193 15.27 13.49 14.62
N ASN A 194 16.21 12.62 14.27
CA ASN A 194 16.03 11.72 13.12
C ASN A 194 14.78 10.84 13.22
N ILE A 195 14.40 10.41 14.43
CA ILE A 195 13.19 9.60 14.66
C ILE A 195 11.94 10.45 14.40
N GLU A 196 11.88 11.63 14.98
CA GLU A 196 10.75 12.57 14.81
C GLU A 196 10.64 13.04 13.36
N PHE A 197 11.77 13.33 12.70
CA PHE A 197 11.83 13.66 11.29
C PHE A 197 11.22 12.57 10.41
N ASN A 198 11.66 11.31 10.58
CA ASN A 198 11.11 10.19 9.81
C ASN A 198 9.60 10.04 10.06
N LYS A 199 9.13 10.22 11.30
CA LYS A 199 7.72 10.19 11.64
C LYS A 199 6.94 11.33 10.96
N ALA A 200 7.48 12.54 10.97
CA ALA A 200 6.86 13.71 10.34
C ALA A 200 6.75 13.55 8.82
N VAL A 201 7.82 13.06 8.17
CA VAL A 201 7.82 12.78 6.73
C VAL A 201 6.87 11.64 6.37
N SER A 202 6.80 10.57 7.17
CA SER A 202 5.81 9.50 6.98
C SER A 202 4.39 10.07 7.02
N ALA A 203 4.08 10.91 8.01
CA ALA A 203 2.77 11.55 8.14
C ALA A 203 2.47 12.52 6.98
N LEU A 204 3.47 13.20 6.43
CA LEU A 204 3.34 14.06 5.23
C LEU A 204 2.94 13.22 4.01
N ILE A 205 3.60 12.09 3.79
CA ILE A 205 3.30 11.15 2.71
C ILE A 205 1.91 10.56 2.89
N ASP A 206 1.56 10.10 4.10
CA ASP A 206 0.25 9.54 4.40
C ASP A 206 -0.88 10.53 4.13
N ARG A 207 -0.72 11.79 4.55
CA ARG A 207 -1.68 12.86 4.21
C ARG A 207 -1.86 13.03 2.72
N SER A 208 -0.78 12.99 1.95
CA SER A 208 -0.83 13.10 0.50
C SER A 208 -1.55 11.91 -0.14
N ILE A 209 -1.35 10.69 0.35
CA ILE A 209 -2.02 9.48 -0.11
C ILE A 209 -3.52 9.52 0.24
N LEU A 210 -3.85 9.79 1.52
CA LEU A 210 -5.23 9.81 2.00
C LEU A 210 -6.08 10.88 1.33
N SER A 211 -5.53 12.09 1.11
CA SER A 211 -6.25 13.16 0.41
C SER A 211 -6.64 12.82 -1.04
N ARG A 212 -6.01 11.79 -1.60
CA ARG A 212 -6.22 11.33 -2.98
C ARG A 212 -6.81 9.95 -3.08
N TYR A 213 -7.06 9.31 -1.94
CA TYR A 213 -7.71 8.01 -1.91
C TYR A 213 -9.15 8.15 -2.41
N HIS A 214 -9.51 7.38 -3.45
CA HIS A 214 -10.87 7.38 -3.99
C HIS A 214 -11.72 6.36 -3.25
N LEU A 215 -12.76 6.84 -2.56
CA LEU A 215 -13.74 6.00 -1.88
C LEU A 215 -14.77 5.50 -2.88
N SER A 216 -14.96 4.19 -2.94
CA SER A 216 -15.95 3.50 -3.78
C SER A 216 -17.25 3.24 -3.00
N PRO A 217 -18.37 2.92 -3.67
CA PRO A 217 -19.61 2.48 -3.01
C PRO A 217 -19.39 1.40 -1.94
N ASN A 218 -18.48 0.44 -2.19
CA ASN A 218 -18.17 -0.64 -1.26
C ASN A 218 -17.62 -0.14 0.09
N ASN A 219 -16.87 0.95 0.09
CA ASN A 219 -16.37 1.56 1.33
C ASN A 219 -17.53 2.09 2.19
N PHE A 220 -18.47 2.78 1.57
CA PHE A 220 -19.65 3.36 2.24
C PHE A 220 -20.63 2.30 2.71
N ILE A 221 -20.88 1.26 1.88
CA ILE A 221 -21.71 0.12 2.25
C ILE A 221 -21.13 -0.58 3.48
N ALA A 222 -19.84 -0.87 3.47
CA ALA A 222 -19.18 -1.52 4.59
C ALA A 222 -19.25 -0.68 5.88
N ASN A 223 -19.10 0.65 5.79
CA ASN A 223 -19.18 1.55 6.93
C ASN A 223 -20.61 1.56 7.50
N ASP A 224 -21.64 1.67 6.66
CA ASP A 224 -23.03 1.62 7.11
C ASP A 224 -23.39 0.27 7.73
N LEU A 225 -22.94 -0.86 7.17
CA LEU A 225 -23.19 -2.20 7.70
C LEU A 225 -22.45 -2.40 9.05
N ARG A 226 -21.19 -2.00 9.14
CA ARG A 226 -20.36 -2.19 10.33
C ARG A 226 -20.90 -1.45 11.54
N PHE A 227 -21.42 -0.24 11.34
CA PHE A 227 -21.91 0.60 12.44
C PHE A 227 -23.43 0.60 12.59
N GLY A 228 -24.17 -0.24 11.81
CA GLY A 228 -25.64 -0.34 11.86
C GLY A 228 -26.32 1.00 11.52
N LYS A 229 -25.75 1.78 10.59
CA LYS A 229 -26.22 3.12 10.21
C LYS A 229 -26.56 3.17 8.71
N ASN A 230 -27.32 4.20 8.31
CA ASN A 230 -27.60 4.51 6.91
C ASN A 230 -27.03 5.89 6.53
N ARG A 231 -25.90 6.24 7.10
CA ARG A 231 -25.29 7.58 6.93
C ARG A 231 -24.90 7.86 5.48
N TYR A 232 -24.51 6.84 4.77
CA TYR A 232 -24.01 6.93 3.40
C TYR A 232 -24.94 6.32 2.36
N SER A 233 -26.23 6.12 2.69
CA SER A 233 -27.20 5.47 1.80
C SER A 233 -27.38 6.15 0.43
N ARG A 234 -26.95 7.41 0.30
CA ARG A 234 -26.95 8.17 -0.98
C ARG A 234 -25.69 7.93 -1.84
N MET A 235 -24.68 7.25 -1.30
CA MET A 235 -23.39 7.02 -1.95
C MET A 235 -23.31 5.66 -2.67
N TYR A 236 -24.40 4.88 -2.63
CA TYR A 236 -24.49 3.57 -3.27
C TYR A 236 -25.92 3.22 -3.63
N THR A 237 -26.08 2.32 -4.59
CA THR A 237 -27.41 1.77 -5.00
C THR A 237 -27.77 0.53 -4.21
N VAL A 238 -29.02 0.09 -4.35
CA VAL A 238 -29.50 -1.19 -3.76
C VAL A 238 -28.78 -2.37 -4.40
N GLU A 239 -28.52 -2.30 -5.71
CA GLU A 239 -27.83 -3.33 -6.48
C GLU A 239 -26.37 -3.48 -6.00
N GLU A 240 -25.65 -2.38 -5.82
CA GLU A 240 -24.29 -2.39 -5.30
C GLU A 240 -24.25 -2.97 -3.88
N LYS A 241 -25.20 -2.59 -3.03
CA LYS A 241 -25.34 -3.16 -1.68
C LYS A 241 -25.57 -4.67 -1.72
N ASN A 242 -26.44 -5.15 -2.60
CA ASN A 242 -26.71 -6.58 -2.74
C ASN A 242 -25.49 -7.35 -3.24
N LEU A 243 -24.72 -6.80 -4.18
CA LEU A 243 -23.47 -7.39 -4.64
C LEU A 243 -22.46 -7.49 -3.49
N PHE A 244 -22.35 -6.44 -2.67
CA PHE A 244 -21.47 -6.44 -1.50
C PHE A 244 -21.91 -7.48 -0.45
N LEU A 245 -23.21 -7.58 -0.17
CA LEU A 245 -23.75 -8.58 0.75
C LEU A 245 -23.49 -10.01 0.26
N ASN A 246 -23.65 -10.27 -1.05
CA ASN A 246 -23.29 -11.56 -1.65
C ASN A 246 -21.77 -11.87 -1.50
N ARG A 247 -20.92 -10.85 -1.56
CA ARG A 247 -19.50 -11.02 -1.31
C ARG A 247 -19.21 -11.34 0.16
N LEU A 248 -19.85 -10.61 1.08
CA LEU A 248 -19.73 -10.82 2.53
C LEU A 248 -20.21 -12.23 2.94
N ALA A 249 -21.32 -12.71 2.37
CA ALA A 249 -21.87 -14.03 2.64
C ALA A 249 -20.93 -15.18 2.27
N ARG A 250 -19.93 -14.95 1.41
CA ARG A 250 -18.90 -15.98 1.11
C ARG A 250 -18.05 -16.36 2.32
N LEU A 251 -18.01 -15.53 3.35
CA LEU A 251 -17.34 -15.83 4.60
C LEU A 251 -18.04 -16.94 5.39
N ASP A 252 -19.36 -17.17 5.17
CA ASP A 252 -20.12 -18.24 5.82
C ASP A 252 -19.63 -19.65 5.42
N GLY A 253 -18.85 -19.76 4.34
CA GLY A 253 -18.23 -21.01 3.90
C GLY A 253 -16.94 -21.37 4.66
N TYR A 254 -16.48 -20.55 5.60
CA TYR A 254 -15.29 -20.80 6.40
C TYR A 254 -15.69 -21.22 7.81
N ASP A 255 -15.14 -22.37 8.26
CA ASP A 255 -15.34 -22.87 9.62
C ASP A 255 -14.43 -22.10 10.59
N VAL A 256 -15.02 -21.17 11.33
CA VAL A 256 -14.35 -20.30 12.32
C VAL A 256 -15.18 -20.24 13.60
N GLU A 257 -14.55 -20.10 14.75
CA GLU A 257 -15.23 -20.05 16.05
C GLU A 257 -16.10 -18.79 16.22
N GLU A 258 -15.66 -17.66 15.64
CA GLU A 258 -16.29 -16.35 15.82
C GLU A 258 -16.63 -15.71 14.45
N PRO A 259 -17.67 -16.19 13.73
CA PRO A 259 -17.99 -15.72 12.39
C PRO A 259 -18.35 -14.22 12.34
N ASP A 260 -18.96 -13.67 13.38
CA ASP A 260 -19.29 -12.24 13.45
C ASP A 260 -18.03 -11.37 13.51
N ILE A 261 -16.99 -11.83 14.19
CA ILE A 261 -15.70 -11.12 14.23
C ILE A 261 -15.00 -11.18 12.86
N LEU A 262 -15.04 -12.32 12.18
CA LEU A 262 -14.52 -12.43 10.82
C LEU A 262 -15.24 -11.46 9.86
N LYS A 263 -16.56 -11.34 9.98
CA LYS A 263 -17.37 -10.37 9.21
C LYS A 263 -17.00 -8.93 9.57
N ASP A 264 -16.84 -8.58 10.85
CA ASP A 264 -16.42 -7.23 11.25
C ASP A 264 -15.03 -6.89 10.71
N ILE A 265 -14.08 -7.83 10.74
CA ILE A 265 -12.75 -7.65 10.14
C ILE A 265 -12.87 -7.38 8.64
N PHE A 266 -13.66 -8.17 7.91
CA PHE A 266 -13.89 -7.96 6.47
C PHE A 266 -14.51 -6.59 6.20
N LEU A 267 -15.54 -6.21 6.95
CA LEU A 267 -16.13 -4.88 6.84
C LEU A 267 -15.11 -3.77 7.16
N GLY A 268 -14.22 -4.00 8.13
CA GLY A 268 -13.13 -3.09 8.48
C GLY A 268 -12.20 -2.79 7.31
N ILE A 269 -11.86 -3.78 6.48
CA ILE A 269 -11.00 -3.61 5.31
C ILE A 269 -11.51 -2.48 4.38
N TYR A 270 -12.84 -2.42 4.20
CA TYR A 270 -13.49 -1.43 3.35
C TYR A 270 -13.91 -0.17 4.11
N SER A 271 -14.27 -0.29 5.39
CA SER A 271 -14.76 0.82 6.22
C SER A 271 -13.64 1.75 6.70
N ASN A 272 -12.48 1.21 7.07
CA ASN A 272 -11.40 2.01 7.65
C ASN A 272 -10.91 3.15 6.73
N PRO A 273 -10.81 3.00 5.39
CA PRO A 273 -10.52 4.14 4.52
C PRO A 273 -11.51 5.30 4.65
N VAL A 274 -12.81 5.05 4.93
CA VAL A 274 -13.80 6.11 5.16
C VAL A 274 -13.47 6.89 6.44
N ASP A 275 -13.14 6.16 7.50
CA ASP A 275 -12.84 6.76 8.80
C ASP A 275 -11.51 7.52 8.77
N ASN A 276 -10.49 7.00 8.06
CA ASN A 276 -9.22 7.68 7.82
C ASN A 276 -9.41 8.98 7.04
N CYS A 277 -10.25 8.98 6.01
CA CYS A 277 -10.58 10.19 5.25
C CYS A 277 -11.30 11.23 6.10
N LYS A 278 -12.24 10.83 6.97
CA LYS A 278 -12.92 11.75 7.90
C LYS A 278 -11.93 12.37 8.88
N HIS A 279 -11.13 11.54 9.55
CA HIS A 279 -10.13 12.04 10.47
C HIS A 279 -9.19 13.06 9.82
N PHE A 280 -8.82 12.83 8.56
CA PHE A 280 -8.03 13.76 7.77
C PHE A 280 -8.79 15.06 7.49
N GLN A 281 -10.11 15.01 7.17
CA GLN A 281 -10.96 16.20 6.96
C GLN A 281 -11.13 17.01 8.26
N ASP A 282 -11.31 16.34 9.41
CA ASP A 282 -11.42 16.99 10.72
C ASP A 282 -10.13 17.74 11.11
N MET A 283 -8.98 17.30 10.59
CA MET A 283 -7.70 18.02 10.71
C MET A 283 -7.49 19.12 9.65
N GLY A 284 -8.54 19.52 8.90
CA GLY A 284 -8.48 20.56 7.88
C GLY A 284 -8.03 20.09 6.50
N GLY A 285 -7.94 18.78 6.26
CA GLY A 285 -7.66 18.20 4.95
C GLY A 285 -8.91 18.03 4.09
N TYR A 286 -8.72 17.72 2.81
CA TYR A 286 -9.80 17.42 1.87
C TYR A 286 -9.57 16.06 1.21
N CYS A 287 -10.52 15.11 1.36
CA CYS A 287 -10.54 13.87 0.60
C CYS A 287 -11.49 13.96 -0.59
N ARG A 288 -11.08 13.45 -1.74
CA ARG A 288 -11.96 13.35 -2.91
C ARG A 288 -13.01 12.26 -2.69
N GLN A 289 -14.26 12.65 -2.83
CA GLN A 289 -15.41 11.73 -2.87
C GLN A 289 -15.69 11.31 -4.30
#